data_5e0540b57e894e7842e495f8fe68b311
#
_entry.id   5e0540b57e894e7842e495f8fe68b311
#
_cell.length_a   1.000
_cell.length_b   1.000
_cell.length_c   1.000
_cell.angle_alpha   90.00
_cell.angle_beta   90.00
_cell.angle_gamma   90.00
#
_symmetry.space_group_name_H-M   'P 1'
#
loop_
_entity.id
_entity.type
_entity.pdbx_description
1 polymer ?
#
loop_
_entity_poly.entity_id
_entity_poly.type
_entity_poly.pdbx_seq_one_letter_code
_entity_poly.pdbx_strand_id
1 'polypeptide(L)'
;MSNMGKGAVYYLTRSKSLLIDTAIVAILATFMSFAMQMDALQSKGEDYLVLMLYAVILGLTSLQSGAMIVDLTAKDKLSRRIEFFAASGIAVKEIIKQYSIQIFHFSGIIPFFVFMSCYYFTDWTMSFGRIVCVYLSILVLSFCEIVALNIIVLDVKRVKLFKNVLFFGNSALVYLIAMSAERITELVNQHHIGIDYLIIVVDVALCMMFALLSFFKARHMSNKTVIRRDGEWV
;
A
#
# COMPACT_ATOMS: atom_id res chain seq x y z
N MET A 1 6.94 -10.44 19.37
CA MET A 1 7.43 -10.45 17.98
C MET A 1 8.09 -11.79 17.73
N SER A 2 7.66 -12.55 16.71
CA SER A 2 8.26 -13.85 16.36
C SER A 2 9.72 -13.67 15.89
N ASN A 3 10.54 -14.73 15.97
CA ASN A 3 11.92 -14.67 15.45
C ASN A 3 11.97 -14.33 13.95
N MET A 4 10.96 -14.75 13.20
CA MET A 4 10.78 -14.40 11.80
C MET A 4 10.53 -12.90 11.59
N GLY A 5 9.64 -12.31 12.40
CA GLY A 5 9.40 -10.88 12.33
C GLY A 5 10.64 -10.04 12.62
N LYS A 6 11.47 -10.48 13.60
CA LYS A 6 12.78 -9.83 13.86
C LYS A 6 13.73 -9.93 12.67
N GLY A 7 13.76 -11.10 12.01
CA GLY A 7 14.55 -11.30 10.80
C GLY A 7 14.11 -10.40 9.64
N ALA A 8 12.79 -10.27 9.42
CA ALA A 8 12.24 -9.38 8.39
C ALA A 8 12.60 -7.90 8.64
N VAL A 9 12.44 -7.41 9.88
CA VAL A 9 12.85 -6.06 10.28
C VAL A 9 14.34 -5.83 10.03
N TYR A 10 15.18 -6.76 10.49
CA TYR A 10 16.64 -6.67 10.30
C TYR A 10 17.01 -6.57 8.81
N TYR A 11 16.35 -7.36 7.97
CA TYR A 11 16.59 -7.34 6.53
C TYR A 11 16.13 -6.03 5.90
N LEU A 12 14.92 -5.57 6.21
CA LEU A 12 14.36 -4.32 5.70
C LEU A 12 15.24 -3.12 6.06
N THR A 13 15.71 -3.03 7.31
CA THR A 13 16.52 -1.89 7.77
C THR A 13 17.94 -1.87 7.18
N ARG A 14 18.45 -2.98 6.65
CA ARG A 14 19.78 -3.08 6.03
C ARG A 14 19.79 -3.16 4.52
N SER A 15 18.64 -3.24 3.86
CA SER A 15 18.54 -3.27 2.41
C SER A 15 18.87 -1.90 1.81
N LYS A 16 19.99 -1.79 1.08
CA LYS A 16 20.37 -0.56 0.38
C LYS A 16 19.32 -0.13 -0.66
N SER A 17 18.73 -1.09 -1.38
CA SER A 17 17.68 -0.77 -2.37
C SER A 17 16.45 -0.20 -1.68
N LEU A 18 16.06 -0.75 -0.54
CA LEU A 18 14.93 -0.22 0.22
C LEU A 18 15.19 1.18 0.78
N LEU A 19 16.41 1.46 1.23
CA LEU A 19 16.77 2.80 1.69
C LEU A 19 16.64 3.83 0.56
N ILE A 20 17.06 3.48 -0.67
CA ILE A 20 16.93 4.34 -1.84
C ILE A 20 15.45 4.53 -2.20
N ASP A 21 14.66 3.45 -2.27
CA ASP A 21 13.22 3.52 -2.57
C ASP A 21 12.49 4.36 -1.51
N THR A 22 12.83 4.19 -0.23
CA THR A 22 12.27 4.98 0.88
C THR A 22 12.64 6.46 0.77
N ALA A 23 13.88 6.79 0.38
CA ALA A 23 14.30 8.18 0.16
C ALA A 23 13.52 8.81 -1.01
N ILE A 24 13.31 8.08 -2.12
CA ILE A 24 12.50 8.56 -3.24
C ILE A 24 11.05 8.82 -2.80
N VAL A 25 10.46 7.89 -2.05
CA VAL A 25 9.09 8.06 -1.53
C VAL A 25 9.02 9.25 -0.56
N ALA A 26 10.03 9.48 0.27
CA ALA A 26 10.09 10.64 1.17
C ALA A 26 10.18 11.97 0.40
N ILE A 27 10.96 12.02 -0.68
CA ILE A 27 11.05 13.20 -1.56
C ILE A 27 9.69 13.46 -2.22
N LEU A 28 9.05 12.43 -2.79
CA LEU A 28 7.72 12.55 -3.38
C LEU A 28 6.69 13.00 -2.34
N ALA A 29 6.72 12.44 -1.14
CA ALA A 29 5.86 12.81 -0.02
C ALA A 29 5.99 14.29 0.34
N THR A 30 7.22 14.80 0.42
CA THR A 30 7.49 16.22 0.69
C THR A 30 6.93 17.10 -0.42
N PHE A 31 7.18 16.73 -1.68
CA PHE A 31 6.63 17.45 -2.83
C PHE A 31 5.10 17.50 -2.83
N MET A 32 4.45 16.36 -2.56
CA MET A 32 2.99 16.28 -2.50
C MET A 32 2.40 17.07 -1.34
N SER A 33 3.05 17.04 -0.16
CA SER A 33 2.65 17.86 0.99
C SER A 33 2.72 19.36 0.68
N PHE A 34 3.75 19.78 -0.06
CA PHE A 34 3.88 21.18 -0.51
C PHE A 34 2.81 21.54 -1.54
N ALA A 35 2.54 20.65 -2.51
CA ALA A 35 1.52 20.87 -3.53
C ALA A 35 0.13 21.06 -2.91
N MET A 36 -0.20 20.29 -1.86
CA MET A 36 -1.48 20.42 -1.14
C MET A 36 -1.69 21.79 -0.46
N GLN A 37 -0.61 22.51 -0.18
CA GLN A 37 -0.65 23.84 0.46
C GLN A 37 -0.75 24.97 -0.56
N MET A 38 -0.68 24.70 -1.87
CA MET A 38 -0.80 25.73 -2.90
C MET A 38 -2.23 26.25 -2.99
N ASP A 39 -2.39 27.58 -3.07
CA ASP A 39 -3.69 28.26 -3.21
C ASP A 39 -4.51 27.71 -4.36
N ALA A 40 -3.85 27.30 -5.45
CA ALA A 40 -4.49 26.71 -6.62
C ALA A 40 -5.25 25.40 -6.32
N LEU A 41 -4.81 24.61 -5.33
CA LEU A 41 -5.51 23.41 -4.89
C LEU A 41 -6.52 23.73 -3.79
N GLN A 42 -6.16 24.61 -2.87
CA GLN A 42 -7.05 25.00 -1.77
C GLN A 42 -8.32 25.69 -2.26
N SER A 43 -8.21 26.50 -3.33
CA SER A 43 -9.37 27.17 -3.96
C SER A 43 -10.41 26.23 -4.59
N LYS A 44 -10.08 24.95 -4.82
CA LYS A 44 -11.01 23.96 -5.40
C LYS A 44 -12.00 23.36 -4.40
N GLY A 45 -11.88 23.70 -3.14
CA GLY A 45 -12.79 23.27 -2.08
C GLY A 45 -12.30 22.03 -1.32
N GLU A 46 -12.91 21.82 -0.18
CA GLU A 46 -12.48 20.82 0.80
C GLU A 46 -12.64 19.38 0.32
N ASP A 47 -13.75 19.05 -0.33
CA ASP A 47 -13.98 17.69 -0.84
C ASP A 47 -12.91 17.28 -1.88
N TYR A 48 -12.46 18.24 -2.68
CA TYR A 48 -11.35 18.02 -3.61
C TYR A 48 -10.04 17.75 -2.85
N LEU A 49 -9.76 18.52 -1.80
CA LEU A 49 -8.56 18.34 -0.98
C LEU A 49 -8.55 16.99 -0.25
N VAL A 50 -9.69 16.55 0.27
CA VAL A 50 -9.83 15.23 0.91
C VAL A 50 -9.55 14.11 -0.09
N LEU A 51 -10.08 14.21 -1.31
CA LEU A 51 -9.84 13.22 -2.36
C LEU A 51 -8.38 13.21 -2.81
N MET A 52 -7.74 14.36 -2.93
CA MET A 52 -6.32 14.47 -3.27
C MET A 52 -5.45 13.91 -2.13
N LEU A 53 -5.76 14.22 -0.87
CA LEU A 53 -5.08 13.65 0.29
C LEU A 53 -5.19 12.11 0.31
N TYR A 54 -6.40 11.59 0.05
CA TYR A 54 -6.64 10.16 -0.11
C TYR A 54 -5.73 9.54 -1.19
N ALA A 55 -5.70 10.12 -2.39
CA ALA A 55 -4.90 9.62 -3.50
C ALA A 55 -3.40 9.61 -3.17
N VAL A 56 -2.91 10.68 -2.52
CA VAL A 56 -1.50 10.81 -2.13
C VAL A 56 -1.13 9.76 -1.08
N ILE A 57 -1.91 9.63 -0.01
CA ILE A 57 -1.63 8.67 1.07
C ILE A 57 -1.68 7.24 0.55
N LEU A 58 -2.73 6.88 -0.19
CA LEU A 58 -2.88 5.56 -0.80
C LEU A 58 -1.73 5.26 -1.76
N GLY A 59 -1.39 6.21 -2.62
CA GLY A 59 -0.31 6.08 -3.59
C GLY A 59 1.05 5.88 -2.93
N LEU A 60 1.40 6.69 -1.94
CA LEU A 60 2.66 6.57 -1.20
C LEU A 60 2.74 5.24 -0.43
N THR A 61 1.64 4.82 0.21
CA THR A 61 1.60 3.56 0.96
C THR A 61 1.78 2.36 0.03
N SER A 62 1.10 2.36 -1.11
CA SER A 62 1.18 1.27 -2.10
C SER A 62 2.54 1.23 -2.80
N LEU A 63 3.16 2.37 -3.12
CA LEU A 63 4.53 2.43 -3.66
C LEU A 63 5.54 1.86 -2.66
N GLN A 64 5.48 2.31 -1.42
CA GLN A 64 6.40 1.86 -0.37
C GLN A 64 6.22 0.37 -0.07
N SER A 65 4.99 -0.09 0.12
CA SER A 65 4.70 -1.50 0.38
C SER A 65 5.09 -2.40 -0.79
N GLY A 66 4.84 -1.96 -2.04
CA GLY A 66 5.24 -2.67 -3.24
C GLY A 66 6.76 -2.86 -3.33
N ALA A 67 7.55 -1.82 -3.05
CA ALA A 67 9.00 -1.89 -2.98
C ALA A 67 9.46 -2.90 -1.90
N MET A 68 8.85 -2.85 -0.71
CA MET A 68 9.15 -3.78 0.39
C MET A 68 8.77 -5.23 0.08
N ILE A 69 7.64 -5.47 -0.58
CA ILE A 69 7.22 -6.82 -1.02
C ILE A 69 8.25 -7.40 -1.99
N VAL A 70 8.74 -6.60 -2.92
CA VAL A 70 9.77 -7.04 -3.86
C VAL A 70 11.08 -7.31 -3.14
N ASP A 71 11.50 -6.44 -2.24
CA ASP A 71 12.78 -6.56 -1.54
C ASP A 71 12.78 -7.66 -0.47
N LEU A 72 11.67 -7.97 0.14
CA LEU A 72 11.56 -9.01 1.16
C LEU A 72 11.04 -10.33 0.56
N THR A 73 9.78 -10.34 0.15
CA THR A 73 9.08 -11.59 -0.21
C THR A 73 9.57 -12.16 -1.54
N ALA A 74 9.75 -11.30 -2.57
CA ALA A 74 10.21 -11.76 -3.87
C ALA A 74 11.68 -12.19 -3.84
N LYS A 75 12.56 -11.44 -3.17
CA LYS A 75 13.97 -11.82 -3.02
C LYS A 75 14.15 -13.08 -2.20
N ASP A 76 13.36 -13.28 -1.13
CA ASP A 76 13.41 -14.50 -0.33
C ASP A 76 12.92 -15.73 -1.11
N LYS A 77 11.95 -15.53 -2.02
CA LYS A 77 11.55 -16.57 -2.97
C LYS A 77 12.70 -16.91 -3.93
N LEU A 78 13.32 -15.91 -4.57
CA LEU A 78 14.39 -16.09 -5.54
C LEU A 78 15.66 -16.70 -4.91
N SER A 79 15.95 -16.36 -3.65
CA SER A 79 17.08 -16.92 -2.88
C SER A 79 16.79 -18.26 -2.23
N ARG A 80 15.61 -18.86 -2.48
CA ARG A 80 15.11 -20.12 -1.89
C ARG A 80 15.02 -20.10 -0.35
N ARG A 81 15.02 -18.93 0.28
CA ARG A 81 14.86 -18.84 1.74
C ARG A 81 13.48 -19.31 2.18
N ILE A 82 12.44 -19.06 1.38
CA ILE A 82 11.09 -19.53 1.68
C ILE A 82 11.05 -21.07 1.71
N GLU A 83 11.79 -21.73 0.81
CA GLU A 83 11.92 -23.18 0.79
C GLU A 83 12.62 -23.69 2.05
N PHE A 84 13.70 -23.02 2.47
CA PHE A 84 14.41 -23.33 3.70
C PHE A 84 13.49 -23.22 4.93
N PHE A 85 12.70 -22.15 5.03
CA PHE A 85 11.72 -21.98 6.11
C PHE A 85 10.65 -23.06 6.09
N ALA A 86 10.13 -23.40 4.90
CA ALA A 86 9.15 -24.46 4.73
C ALA A 86 9.70 -25.84 5.08
N ALA A 87 10.97 -26.11 4.76
CA ALA A 87 11.68 -27.34 5.14
C ALA A 87 11.93 -27.42 6.66
N SER A 88 12.10 -26.27 7.33
CA SER A 88 12.22 -26.17 8.79
C SER A 88 10.87 -26.29 9.53
N GLY A 89 9.78 -26.64 8.80
CA GLY A 89 8.46 -26.84 9.38
C GLY A 89 7.61 -25.57 9.56
N ILE A 90 8.10 -24.41 9.07
CA ILE A 90 7.33 -23.16 9.14
C ILE A 90 6.30 -23.14 8.00
N ALA A 91 5.04 -22.92 8.35
CA ALA A 91 3.99 -22.82 7.34
C ALA A 91 4.14 -21.52 6.49
N VAL A 92 4.02 -21.63 5.17
CA VAL A 92 4.09 -20.47 4.26
C VAL A 92 3.08 -19.38 4.66
N LYS A 93 1.92 -19.75 5.17
CA LYS A 93 0.91 -18.80 5.68
C LYS A 93 1.43 -17.95 6.84
N GLU A 94 2.26 -18.52 7.71
CA GLU A 94 2.87 -17.77 8.82
C GLU A 94 3.95 -16.81 8.30
N ILE A 95 4.70 -17.21 7.27
CA ILE A 95 5.67 -16.32 6.60
C ILE A 95 4.94 -15.11 6.01
N ILE A 96 3.89 -15.34 5.23
CA ILE A 96 3.07 -14.28 4.64
C ILE A 96 2.55 -13.33 5.70
N LYS A 97 1.96 -13.87 6.78
CA LYS A 97 1.42 -13.08 7.88
C LYS A 97 2.49 -12.19 8.52
N GLN A 98 3.63 -12.75 8.86
CA GLN A 98 4.71 -12.01 9.52
C GLN A 98 5.31 -10.93 8.60
N TYR A 99 5.52 -11.24 7.32
CA TYR A 99 6.02 -10.29 6.35
C TYR A 99 5.01 -9.15 6.11
N SER A 100 3.73 -9.47 5.93
CA SER A 100 2.67 -8.47 5.73
C SER A 100 2.58 -7.50 6.91
N ILE A 101 2.65 -7.99 8.15
CA ILE A 101 2.64 -7.14 9.35
C ILE A 101 3.85 -6.19 9.36
N GLN A 102 5.05 -6.68 9.05
CA GLN A 102 6.25 -5.83 9.07
C GLN A 102 6.23 -4.80 7.93
N ILE A 103 5.86 -5.22 6.72
CA ILE A 103 5.71 -4.33 5.57
C ILE A 103 4.70 -3.22 5.88
N PHE A 104 3.54 -3.57 6.44
CA PHE A 104 2.53 -2.60 6.82
C PHE A 104 3.04 -1.55 7.81
N HIS A 105 3.75 -1.98 8.86
CA HIS A 105 4.31 -1.04 9.84
C HIS A 105 5.30 -0.05 9.20
N PHE A 106 6.20 -0.55 8.35
CA PHE A 106 7.20 0.31 7.73
C PHE A 106 6.64 1.17 6.59
N SER A 107 5.70 0.66 5.81
CA SER A 107 5.11 1.42 4.69
C SER A 107 4.17 2.53 5.16
N GLY A 108 3.62 2.44 6.35
CA GLY A 108 2.72 3.45 6.92
C GLY A 108 3.43 4.68 7.52
N ILE A 109 4.76 4.63 7.75
CA ILE A 109 5.48 5.70 8.46
C ILE A 109 5.46 7.01 7.66
N ILE A 110 5.88 7.01 6.40
CA ILE A 110 5.92 8.22 5.57
C ILE A 110 4.52 8.78 5.31
N PRO A 111 3.53 7.97 4.89
CA PRO A 111 2.14 8.43 4.74
C PRO A 111 1.54 9.03 6.00
N PHE A 112 1.90 8.54 7.18
CA PHE A 112 1.49 9.13 8.45
C PHE A 112 2.01 10.55 8.62
N PHE A 113 3.30 10.78 8.34
CA PHE A 113 3.86 12.14 8.40
C PHE A 113 3.24 13.08 7.37
N VAL A 114 2.93 12.58 6.16
CA VAL A 114 2.19 13.35 5.14
C VAL A 114 0.80 13.73 5.65
N PHE A 115 0.08 12.76 6.20
CA PHE A 115 -1.25 13.00 6.79
C PHE A 115 -1.20 14.10 7.86
N MET A 116 -0.27 13.98 8.81
CA MET A 116 -0.10 14.97 9.89
C MET A 116 0.30 16.35 9.35
N SER A 117 1.23 16.39 8.40
CA SER A 117 1.66 17.63 7.76
C SER A 117 0.50 18.31 7.02
N CYS A 118 -0.20 17.59 6.16
CA CYS A 118 -1.33 18.13 5.42
C CYS A 118 -2.46 18.58 6.37
N TYR A 119 -2.73 17.80 7.42
CA TYR A 119 -3.73 18.18 8.41
C TYR A 119 -3.36 19.48 9.14
N TYR A 120 -2.12 19.64 9.53
CA TYR A 120 -1.67 20.81 10.29
C TYR A 120 -1.58 22.10 9.47
N PHE A 121 -1.20 22.00 8.20
CA PHE A 121 -0.95 23.17 7.34
C PHE A 121 -2.11 23.55 6.41
N THR A 122 -3.19 22.82 6.43
CA THR A 122 -4.39 23.11 5.61
C THR A 122 -5.54 23.51 6.52
N ASP A 123 -6.26 24.58 6.16
CA ASP A 123 -7.44 25.03 6.88
C ASP A 123 -8.65 24.13 6.55
N TRP A 124 -8.92 23.16 7.42
CA TRP A 124 -10.03 22.23 7.27
C TRP A 124 -11.29 22.76 7.94
N THR A 125 -12.42 22.74 7.23
CA THR A 125 -13.76 22.98 7.80
C THR A 125 -14.38 21.67 8.29
N MET A 126 -13.93 20.54 7.73
CA MET A 126 -14.37 19.19 8.12
C MET A 126 -13.83 18.82 9.50
N SER A 127 -14.64 18.14 10.31
CA SER A 127 -14.22 17.70 11.63
C SER A 127 -13.04 16.73 11.55
N PHE A 128 -12.11 16.84 12.49
CA PHE A 128 -10.94 15.95 12.61
C PHE A 128 -11.32 14.46 12.55
N GLY A 129 -12.42 14.09 13.24
CA GLY A 129 -12.88 12.70 13.26
C GLY A 129 -13.19 12.15 11.88
N ARG A 130 -13.80 12.93 10.98
CA ARG A 130 -14.10 12.49 9.61
C ARG A 130 -12.83 12.26 8.79
N ILE A 131 -11.87 13.18 8.86
CA ILE A 131 -10.57 13.06 8.15
C ILE A 131 -9.78 11.85 8.68
N VAL A 132 -9.80 11.62 9.99
CA VAL A 132 -9.19 10.44 10.61
C VAL A 132 -9.88 9.14 10.15
N CYS A 133 -11.21 9.13 10.00
CA CYS A 133 -11.92 7.95 9.47
C CYS A 133 -11.46 7.62 8.04
N VAL A 134 -11.28 8.62 7.18
CA VAL A 134 -10.71 8.42 5.84
C VAL A 134 -9.30 7.85 5.93
N TYR A 135 -8.45 8.40 6.78
CA TYR A 135 -7.09 7.88 6.97
C TYR A 135 -7.08 6.43 7.47
N LEU A 136 -7.94 6.08 8.42
CA LEU A 136 -8.06 4.72 8.92
C LEU A 136 -8.57 3.75 7.84
N SER A 137 -9.50 4.18 6.99
CA SER A 137 -9.97 3.34 5.86
C SER A 137 -8.84 3.01 4.89
N ILE A 138 -7.98 3.98 4.58
CA ILE A 138 -6.78 3.77 3.76
C ILE A 138 -5.83 2.74 4.40
N LEU A 139 -5.61 2.84 5.72
CA LEU A 139 -4.74 1.89 6.42
C LEU A 139 -5.27 0.46 6.36
N VAL A 140 -6.59 0.27 6.52
CA VAL A 140 -7.22 -1.05 6.41
C VAL A 140 -7.10 -1.58 4.97
N LEU A 141 -7.39 -0.74 3.97
CA LEU A 141 -7.24 -1.09 2.57
C LEU A 141 -5.79 -1.49 2.24
N SER A 142 -4.82 -0.68 2.67
CA SER A 142 -3.39 -0.95 2.43
C SER A 142 -2.95 -2.27 3.08
N PHE A 143 -3.44 -2.61 4.27
CA PHE A 143 -3.14 -3.90 4.88
C PHE A 143 -3.70 -5.07 4.06
N CYS A 144 -4.95 -4.98 3.60
CA CYS A 144 -5.57 -5.99 2.74
C CYS A 144 -4.81 -6.16 1.40
N GLU A 145 -4.40 -5.04 0.80
CA GLU A 145 -3.56 -5.01 -0.41
C GLU A 145 -2.22 -5.71 -0.17
N ILE A 146 -1.50 -5.36 0.89
CA ILE A 146 -0.19 -5.96 1.23
C ILE A 146 -0.31 -7.48 1.40
N VAL A 147 -1.33 -7.97 2.08
CA VAL A 147 -1.57 -9.41 2.24
C VAL A 147 -1.81 -10.07 0.89
N ALA A 148 -2.67 -9.49 0.06
CA ALA A 148 -2.97 -10.00 -1.27
C ALA A 148 -1.73 -10.04 -2.18
N LEU A 149 -0.95 -8.96 -2.20
CA LEU A 149 0.25 -8.86 -3.01
C LEU A 149 1.35 -9.83 -2.55
N ASN A 150 1.53 -10.03 -1.23
CA ASN A 150 2.45 -11.03 -0.70
C ASN A 150 2.07 -12.45 -1.14
N ILE A 151 0.78 -12.76 -1.20
CA ILE A 151 0.29 -14.05 -1.71
C ILE A 151 0.53 -14.17 -3.22
N ILE A 152 0.25 -13.09 -3.97
CA ILE A 152 0.40 -13.07 -5.42
C ILE A 152 1.87 -13.24 -5.83
N VAL A 153 2.79 -12.55 -5.18
CA VAL A 153 4.22 -12.58 -5.54
C VAL A 153 4.83 -13.97 -5.39
N LEU A 154 4.33 -14.78 -4.45
CA LEU A 154 4.76 -16.18 -4.31
C LEU A 154 4.33 -17.05 -5.50
N ASP A 155 3.32 -16.63 -6.24
CA ASP A 155 2.78 -17.33 -7.40
C ASP A 155 3.41 -16.87 -8.71
N VAL A 156 3.96 -15.66 -8.75
CA VAL A 156 4.52 -15.02 -9.96
C VAL A 156 5.85 -15.65 -10.33
N LYS A 157 6.04 -16.01 -11.61
CA LYS A 157 7.33 -16.47 -12.14
C LYS A 157 8.28 -15.31 -12.46
N ARG A 158 7.79 -14.25 -13.10
CA ARG A 158 8.57 -13.10 -13.56
C ARG A 158 8.50 -11.95 -12.56
N VAL A 159 9.46 -11.89 -11.65
CA VAL A 159 9.45 -10.91 -10.54
C VAL A 159 9.65 -9.47 -11.03
N LYS A 160 10.47 -9.26 -12.05
CA LYS A 160 10.69 -7.93 -12.65
C LYS A 160 9.42 -7.37 -13.29
N LEU A 161 8.68 -8.20 -14.02
CA LEU A 161 7.39 -7.81 -14.57
C LEU A 161 6.40 -7.43 -13.45
N PHE A 162 6.35 -8.22 -12.39
CA PHE A 162 5.52 -7.92 -11.24
C PHE A 162 5.87 -6.57 -10.61
N LYS A 163 7.17 -6.29 -10.38
CA LYS A 163 7.63 -4.98 -9.89
C LYS A 163 7.16 -3.83 -10.78
N ASN A 164 7.33 -3.97 -12.10
CA ASN A 164 6.92 -2.94 -13.05
C ASN A 164 5.41 -2.73 -13.05
N VAL A 165 4.61 -3.81 -13.03
CA VAL A 165 3.14 -3.73 -12.96
C VAL A 165 2.70 -3.03 -11.68
N LEU A 166 3.31 -3.31 -10.54
CA LEU A 166 3.00 -2.61 -9.28
C LEU A 166 3.30 -1.11 -9.39
N PHE A 167 4.49 -0.76 -9.87
CA PHE A 167 4.90 0.64 -9.97
C PHE A 167 4.01 1.44 -10.94
N PHE A 168 3.85 0.96 -12.17
CA PHE A 168 3.04 1.66 -13.18
C PHE A 168 1.55 1.62 -12.85
N GLY A 169 1.05 0.50 -12.32
CA GLY A 169 -0.35 0.38 -11.90
C GLY A 169 -0.72 1.36 -10.81
N ASN A 170 0.13 1.50 -9.80
CA ASN A 170 -0.07 2.46 -8.73
C ASN A 170 0.02 3.91 -9.23
N SER A 171 1.02 4.22 -10.06
CA SER A 171 1.14 5.56 -10.65
C SER A 171 -0.07 5.92 -11.52
N ALA A 172 -0.57 4.96 -12.30
CA ALA A 172 -1.77 5.15 -13.11
C ALA A 172 -3.02 5.36 -12.24
N LEU A 173 -3.15 4.62 -11.14
CA LEU A 173 -4.27 4.77 -10.20
C LEU A 173 -4.30 6.17 -9.59
N VAL A 174 -3.18 6.66 -9.05
CA VAL A 174 -3.07 8.00 -8.49
C VAL A 174 -3.39 9.07 -9.55
N TYR A 175 -2.85 8.91 -10.76
CA TYR A 175 -3.11 9.82 -11.87
C TYR A 175 -4.59 9.85 -12.26
N LEU A 176 -5.24 8.68 -12.35
CA LEU A 176 -6.67 8.61 -12.68
C LEU A 176 -7.55 9.26 -11.61
N ILE A 177 -7.25 9.05 -10.32
CA ILE A 177 -7.97 9.73 -9.23
C ILE A 177 -7.79 11.24 -9.37
N ALA A 178 -6.55 11.71 -9.55
CA ALA A 178 -6.26 13.14 -9.66
C ALA A 178 -6.97 13.79 -10.87
N MET A 179 -6.95 13.14 -12.04
CA MET A 179 -7.67 13.63 -13.23
C MET A 179 -9.18 13.63 -13.09
N SER A 180 -9.73 12.70 -12.32
CA SER A 180 -11.17 12.55 -12.14
C SER A 180 -11.68 13.34 -10.93
N ALA A 181 -10.79 13.94 -10.13
CA ALA A 181 -11.13 14.54 -8.85
C ALA A 181 -12.23 15.61 -8.96
N GLU A 182 -12.12 16.52 -9.93
CA GLU A 182 -13.14 17.56 -10.14
C GLU A 182 -14.51 16.97 -10.48
N ARG A 183 -14.55 15.98 -11.38
CA ARG A 183 -15.82 15.33 -11.77
C ARG A 183 -16.42 14.54 -10.60
N ILE A 184 -15.59 13.88 -9.81
CA ILE A 184 -16.05 13.12 -8.63
C ILE A 184 -16.64 14.08 -7.61
N THR A 185 -15.98 15.21 -7.32
CA THR A 185 -16.49 16.20 -6.36
C THR A 185 -17.77 16.88 -6.84
N GLU A 186 -17.87 17.19 -8.13
CA GLU A 186 -19.13 17.71 -8.71
C GLU A 186 -20.29 16.72 -8.56
N LEU A 187 -20.08 15.44 -8.88
CA LEU A 187 -21.09 14.40 -8.74
C LEU A 187 -21.52 14.20 -7.28
N VAL A 188 -20.56 14.19 -6.37
CA VAL A 188 -20.78 14.05 -4.93
C VAL A 188 -21.63 15.21 -4.41
N ASN A 189 -21.31 16.45 -4.80
CA ASN A 189 -22.03 17.65 -4.42
C ASN A 189 -23.45 17.66 -4.99
N GLN A 190 -23.64 17.23 -6.25
CA GLN A 190 -24.98 17.12 -6.86
C GLN A 190 -25.91 16.15 -6.11
N HIS A 191 -25.35 15.07 -5.58
CA HIS A 191 -26.12 14.06 -4.85
C HIS A 191 -26.14 14.27 -3.33
N HIS A 192 -25.55 15.35 -2.82
CA HIS A 192 -25.42 15.66 -1.39
C HIS A 192 -24.81 14.50 -0.56
N ILE A 193 -23.88 13.76 -1.16
CA ILE A 193 -23.13 12.68 -0.52
C ILE A 193 -21.81 13.26 0.02
N GLY A 194 -21.39 12.95 1.25
CA GLY A 194 -20.08 13.36 1.71
C GLY A 194 -18.96 12.57 0.98
N ILE A 195 -17.90 13.26 0.54
CA ILE A 195 -16.76 12.63 -0.14
C ILE A 195 -16.09 11.58 0.75
N ASP A 196 -15.99 11.82 2.06
CA ASP A 196 -15.48 10.90 3.06
C ASP A 196 -16.28 9.59 3.08
N TYR A 197 -17.61 9.67 2.98
CA TYR A 197 -18.48 8.50 2.93
C TYR A 197 -18.25 7.68 1.65
N LEU A 198 -18.15 8.36 0.49
CA LEU A 198 -17.85 7.70 -0.78
C LEU A 198 -16.52 6.93 -0.71
N ILE A 199 -15.46 7.58 -0.21
CA ILE A 199 -14.13 6.97 -0.06
C ILE A 199 -14.21 5.71 0.80
N ILE A 200 -14.85 5.79 1.97
CA ILE A 200 -14.96 4.65 2.89
C ILE A 200 -15.72 3.48 2.24
N VAL A 201 -16.80 3.76 1.50
CA VAL A 201 -17.56 2.71 0.80
C VAL A 201 -16.72 2.03 -0.29
N VAL A 202 -15.96 2.80 -1.06
CA VAL A 202 -15.04 2.27 -2.07
C VAL A 202 -13.95 1.43 -1.41
N ASP A 203 -13.33 1.91 -0.32
CA ASP A 203 -12.30 1.19 0.40
C ASP A 203 -12.81 -0.14 0.97
N VAL A 204 -14.03 -0.17 1.53
CA VAL A 204 -14.65 -1.39 2.02
C VAL A 204 -14.87 -2.39 0.88
N ALA A 205 -15.34 -1.92 -0.29
CA ALA A 205 -15.53 -2.78 -1.46
C ALA A 205 -14.19 -3.37 -1.96
N LEU A 206 -13.13 -2.55 -2.02
CA LEU A 206 -11.78 -2.99 -2.39
C LEU A 206 -11.18 -3.95 -1.34
N CYS A 207 -11.37 -3.68 -0.05
CA CYS A 207 -10.96 -4.59 1.02
C CYS A 207 -11.62 -5.97 0.87
N MET A 208 -12.93 -6.01 0.60
CA MET A 208 -13.64 -7.27 0.34
C MET A 208 -13.07 -8.00 -0.87
N MET A 209 -12.77 -7.29 -1.96
CA MET A 209 -12.14 -7.86 -3.15
C MET A 209 -10.77 -8.48 -2.82
N PHE A 210 -9.87 -7.73 -2.14
CA PHE A 210 -8.56 -8.24 -1.75
C PHE A 210 -8.64 -9.40 -0.76
N ALA A 211 -9.59 -9.36 0.19
CA ALA A 211 -9.83 -10.44 1.14
C ALA A 211 -10.28 -11.73 0.43
N LEU A 212 -11.21 -11.62 -0.53
CA LEU A 212 -11.65 -12.75 -1.34
C LEU A 212 -10.51 -13.34 -2.18
N LEU A 213 -9.74 -12.49 -2.87
CA LEU A 213 -8.57 -12.93 -3.65
C LEU A 213 -7.56 -13.65 -2.75
N SER A 214 -7.27 -13.09 -1.59
CA SER A 214 -6.36 -13.68 -0.60
C SER A 214 -6.86 -15.02 -0.09
N PHE A 215 -8.16 -15.12 0.24
CA PHE A 215 -8.78 -16.35 0.71
C PHE A 215 -8.72 -17.47 -0.33
N PHE A 216 -9.12 -17.19 -1.57
CA PHE A 216 -9.11 -18.19 -2.64
C PHE A 216 -7.69 -18.67 -2.95
N LYS A 217 -6.73 -17.75 -3.05
CA LYS A 217 -5.33 -18.13 -3.32
C LYS A 217 -4.70 -18.85 -2.12
N ALA A 218 -4.86 -18.35 -0.91
CA ALA A 218 -4.28 -18.97 0.29
C ALA A 218 -4.83 -20.38 0.57
N ARG A 219 -6.08 -20.68 0.16
CA ARG A 219 -6.67 -22.01 0.30
C ARG A 219 -5.91 -23.06 -0.51
N HIS A 220 -5.37 -22.69 -1.67
CA HIS A 220 -4.64 -23.59 -2.58
C HIS A 220 -3.12 -23.56 -2.35
N MET A 221 -2.64 -22.71 -1.44
CA MET A 221 -1.21 -22.63 -1.09
C MET A 221 -0.85 -23.64 -0.02
N SER A 222 0.01 -24.58 -0.38
CA SER A 222 0.70 -25.48 0.56
C SER A 222 2.20 -25.28 0.44
N ASN A 223 2.97 -25.72 1.46
CA ASN A 223 4.44 -25.67 1.40
C ASN A 223 4.96 -26.37 0.12
N LYS A 224 4.34 -27.49 -0.29
CA LYS A 224 4.71 -28.23 -1.51
C LYS A 224 4.47 -27.45 -2.79
N THR A 225 3.40 -26.66 -2.87
CA THR A 225 3.07 -25.87 -4.09
C THR A 225 3.97 -24.68 -4.26
N VAL A 226 4.42 -24.05 -3.16
CA VAL A 226 5.31 -22.89 -3.20
C VAL A 226 6.75 -23.32 -3.55
N ILE A 227 7.23 -24.44 -3.00
CA ILE A 227 8.56 -25.01 -3.30
C ILE A 227 8.70 -25.40 -4.78
N ARG A 228 7.62 -25.84 -5.44
CA ARG A 228 7.64 -26.24 -6.86
C ARG A 228 7.63 -25.09 -7.86
N ARG A 229 7.40 -23.86 -7.40
CA ARG A 229 7.28 -22.68 -8.27
C ARG A 229 8.53 -21.82 -8.23
N ASP A 230 9.51 -22.20 -9.03
CA ASP A 230 10.72 -21.39 -9.21
C ASP A 230 10.35 -19.99 -9.72
N GLY A 231 11.00 -18.97 -9.17
CA GLY A 231 10.90 -17.60 -9.64
C GLY A 231 12.12 -17.21 -10.42
N GLU A 232 11.97 -16.39 -11.45
CA GLU A 232 13.03 -15.84 -12.27
C GLU A 232 13.03 -14.32 -12.19
N TRP A 233 14.23 -13.74 -12.15
CA TRP A 233 14.40 -12.29 -12.24
C TRP A 233 14.52 -11.86 -13.72
N VAL A 234 13.47 -12.07 -14.51
CA VAL A 234 13.42 -11.70 -15.93
C VAL A 234 12.35 -10.64 -16.14
#